data_c96d28edf77ca8ededc8d1e7e5e82373
#
_entry.id   c96d28edf77ca8ededc8d1e7e5e82373
#
_cell.length_a   1.000
_cell.length_b   1.000
_cell.length_c   1.000
_cell.angle_alpha   90.00
_cell.angle_beta   90.00
_cell.angle_gamma   90.00
#
_symmetry.space_group_name_H-M   'P 1'
#
loop_
_entity.id
_entity.type
_entity.pdbx_description
1 polymer ?
#
loop_
_entity_poly.entity_id
_entity_poly.type
_entity_poly.pdbx_seq_one_letter_code
_entity_poly.pdbx_strand_id
1 'polypeptide(L)'
;GQVGPGGANTGAIMLDNPLTQSGRSEAEPALDRASDEELHAEQAEREKQGLDALQRALEEELGREDSAFIKLRDQIIIDQTALGLRIQLVDKENRPMFDSGQSMLQDYAREVLLALAPRLRAVTNKLSINGHTDAVAYRDGANYSNWELSADRANSARRALIDGGYPEEKVLTVQGMSASVPRLVDQPAAPSNRRIVILVLKKDVEDALKGSTLVARTPEEIMRETAPADDATPDPGSP
;
A
#
# COMPACT_ATOMS: atom_id res chain seq x y z
N GLY A 1 -59.50 -7.32 68.19
CA GLY A 1 -60.91 -7.15 67.87
C GLY A 1 -61.08 -7.04 66.39
N GLN A 2 -61.68 -8.02 65.87
CA GLN A 2 -62.82 -8.12 64.98
C GLN A 2 -62.64 -7.66 63.54
N VAL A 3 -62.58 -8.61 62.66
CA VAL A 3 -63.68 -9.31 61.96
C VAL A 3 -64.13 -8.55 60.68
N GLY A 4 -64.01 -9.20 59.60
CA GLY A 4 -64.34 -9.14 58.21
C GLY A 4 -65.77 -8.59 57.88
N PRO A 5 -66.36 -8.93 56.75
CA PRO A 5 -65.99 -9.69 55.57
C PRO A 5 -66.46 -9.04 54.25
N GLY A 6 -66.04 -9.64 53.15
CA GLY A 6 -66.93 -9.94 52.03
C GLY A 6 -67.15 -8.92 50.96
N GLY A 7 -66.97 -9.39 49.75
CA GLY A 7 -67.56 -8.78 48.58
C GLY A 7 -66.84 -9.18 47.25
N ALA A 8 -67.20 -10.34 46.74
CA ALA A 8 -67.00 -10.69 45.38
C ALA A 8 -67.75 -9.75 44.44
N ASN A 9 -67.19 -9.34 43.36
CA ASN A 9 -67.96 -9.30 42.14
C ASN A 9 -67.04 -9.32 40.89
N THR A 10 -67.31 -10.26 40.11
CA THR A 10 -67.14 -10.52 38.71
C THR A 10 -67.14 -9.28 37.80
N GLY A 11 -66.32 -9.31 36.83
CA GLY A 11 -66.75 -8.77 35.56
C GLY A 11 -65.71 -8.03 34.72
N ALA A 12 -65.53 -8.61 33.59
CA ALA A 12 -65.15 -7.98 32.33
C ALA A 12 -63.73 -7.95 32.00
N ILE A 13 -63.40 -8.89 31.16
CA ILE A 13 -62.36 -8.94 30.15
C ILE A 13 -62.52 -7.71 29.25
N MET A 14 -61.52 -6.91 29.13
CA MET A 14 -61.28 -6.16 27.91
C MET A 14 -59.81 -6.29 27.52
N LEU A 15 -59.59 -7.06 26.46
CA LEU A 15 -58.42 -7.02 25.61
C LEU A 15 -58.42 -5.65 24.92
N ASP A 16 -57.38 -4.90 25.16
CA ASP A 16 -56.85 -3.99 24.14
C ASP A 16 -55.38 -3.83 24.37
N ASN A 17 -54.64 -4.48 23.56
CA ASN A 17 -53.21 -4.32 23.43
C ASN A 17 -52.95 -3.51 22.13
N PRO A 18 -52.65 -2.23 22.20
CA PRO A 18 -52.09 -1.57 21.05
C PRO A 18 -50.61 -1.97 20.95
N LEU A 19 -50.32 -2.78 19.96
CA LEU A 19 -48.99 -2.97 19.38
C LEU A 19 -48.38 -1.59 19.15
N THR A 20 -47.53 -1.12 20.07
CA THR A 20 -46.55 -0.12 19.76
C THR A 20 -45.52 -0.80 18.90
N GLN A 21 -45.67 -0.70 17.58
CA GLN A 21 -44.58 -0.83 16.64
C GLN A 21 -43.53 0.18 17.06
N SER A 22 -42.51 -0.32 17.73
CA SER A 22 -41.22 0.39 17.77
C SER A 22 -40.72 0.47 16.35
N GLY A 23 -40.95 1.61 15.71
CA GLY A 23 -40.27 1.99 14.50
C GLY A 23 -38.78 2.04 14.83
N ARG A 24 -38.08 0.97 14.49
CA ARG A 24 -36.63 1.06 14.33
C ARG A 24 -36.39 2.08 13.22
N SER A 25 -35.89 3.22 13.61
CA SER A 25 -35.40 4.25 12.70
C SER A 25 -34.26 3.66 11.88
N GLU A 26 -34.51 3.43 10.61
CA GLU A 26 -33.49 3.06 9.62
C GLU A 26 -32.51 4.20 9.33
N ALA A 27 -32.52 5.27 10.12
CA ALA A 27 -31.70 6.47 9.91
C ALA A 27 -30.30 6.37 10.56
N GLU A 28 -30.07 5.48 11.53
CA GLU A 28 -28.78 5.36 12.21
C GLU A 28 -27.62 4.86 11.31
N PRO A 29 -27.79 3.92 10.34
CA PRO A 29 -26.68 3.49 9.50
C PRO A 29 -26.25 4.52 8.44
N ALA A 30 -27.06 5.53 8.14
CA ALA A 30 -26.72 6.55 7.15
C ALA A 30 -25.90 7.70 7.74
N LEU A 31 -26.14 8.07 8.99
CA LEU A 31 -25.37 9.08 9.71
C LEU A 31 -23.96 8.61 10.04
N ASP A 32 -23.81 7.33 10.40
CA ASP A 32 -22.51 6.72 10.71
C ASP A 32 -21.64 6.63 9.45
N ARG A 33 -22.22 6.25 8.31
CA ARG A 33 -21.51 6.21 7.01
C ARG A 33 -21.06 7.59 6.53
N ALA A 34 -21.87 8.62 6.71
CA ALA A 34 -21.49 9.97 6.31
C ALA A 34 -20.32 10.51 7.15
N SER A 35 -20.28 10.21 8.45
CA SER A 35 -19.17 10.57 9.32
C SER A 35 -17.88 9.81 8.97
N ASP A 36 -17.98 8.53 8.58
CA ASP A 36 -16.84 7.73 8.16
C ASP A 36 -16.26 8.22 6.82
N GLU A 37 -17.10 8.58 5.85
CA GLU A 37 -16.67 9.15 4.57
C GLU A 37 -15.95 10.50 4.75
N GLU A 38 -16.45 11.36 5.63
CA GLU A 38 -15.81 12.65 5.96
C GLU A 38 -14.44 12.43 6.63
N LEU A 39 -14.33 11.50 7.56
CA LEU A 39 -13.07 11.14 8.21
C LEU A 39 -12.05 10.58 7.21
N HIS A 40 -12.48 9.70 6.32
CA HIS A 40 -11.62 9.16 5.26
C HIS A 40 -11.15 10.26 4.30
N ALA A 41 -12.03 11.17 3.90
CA ALA A 41 -11.67 12.29 3.03
C ALA A 41 -10.64 13.23 3.71
N GLU A 42 -10.83 13.52 5.00
CA GLU A 42 -9.89 14.36 5.77
C GLU A 42 -8.52 13.67 5.92
N GLN A 43 -8.50 12.36 6.16
CA GLN A 43 -7.26 11.57 6.24
C GLN A 43 -6.52 11.57 4.90
N ALA A 44 -7.23 11.36 3.78
CA ALA A 44 -6.67 11.36 2.45
C ALA A 44 -6.08 12.74 2.08
N GLU A 45 -6.74 13.84 2.47
CA GLU A 45 -6.23 15.19 2.22
C GLU A 45 -4.99 15.49 3.07
N ARG A 46 -4.96 15.08 4.34
CA ARG A 46 -3.75 15.21 5.20
C ARG A 46 -2.58 14.40 4.65
N GLU A 47 -2.84 13.19 4.18
CA GLU A 47 -1.82 12.35 3.55
C GLU A 47 -1.26 13.00 2.29
N LYS A 48 -2.13 13.49 1.41
CA LYS A 48 -1.72 14.21 0.21
C LYS A 48 -0.84 15.41 0.54
N GLN A 49 -1.24 16.24 1.52
CA GLN A 49 -0.44 17.37 1.98
C GLN A 49 0.93 16.94 2.51
N GLY A 50 1.00 15.79 3.21
CA GLY A 50 2.24 15.19 3.69
C GLY A 50 3.16 14.77 2.54
N LEU A 51 2.63 14.11 1.51
CA LEU A 51 3.39 13.70 0.33
C LEU A 51 3.84 14.90 -0.51
N ASP A 52 3.00 15.93 -0.66
CA ASP A 52 3.35 17.17 -1.36
C ASP A 52 4.45 17.95 -0.60
N ALA A 53 4.40 17.95 0.73
CA ALA A 53 5.45 18.56 1.55
C ALA A 53 6.77 17.79 1.44
N LEU A 54 6.73 16.46 1.44
CA LEU A 54 7.90 15.61 1.23
C LEU A 54 8.51 15.86 -0.14
N GLN A 55 7.71 15.90 -1.20
CA GLN A 55 8.19 16.18 -2.55
C GLN A 55 8.93 17.52 -2.60
N ARG A 56 8.31 18.59 -2.11
CA ARG A 56 8.93 19.93 -2.08
C ARG A 56 10.24 19.95 -1.30
N ALA A 57 10.29 19.28 -0.14
CA ALA A 57 11.50 19.20 0.66
C ALA A 57 12.64 18.45 -0.06
N LEU A 58 12.32 17.40 -0.81
CA LEU A 58 13.29 16.66 -1.61
C LEU A 58 13.76 17.47 -2.83
N GLU A 59 12.87 18.18 -3.52
CA GLU A 59 13.19 19.04 -4.65
C GLU A 59 14.07 20.23 -4.22
N GLU A 60 13.78 20.83 -3.06
CA GLU A 60 14.59 21.89 -2.45
C GLU A 60 15.99 21.37 -2.13
N GLU A 61 16.10 20.20 -1.52
CA GLU A 61 17.38 19.56 -1.19
C GLU A 61 18.20 19.24 -2.45
N LEU A 62 17.54 18.76 -3.52
CA LEU A 62 18.16 18.56 -4.82
C LEU A 62 18.67 19.85 -5.46
N GLY A 63 18.05 20.99 -5.11
CA GLY A 63 18.46 22.33 -5.58
C GLY A 63 19.69 22.88 -4.88
N ARG A 64 20.07 22.36 -3.70
CA ARG A 64 21.17 22.90 -2.88
C ARG A 64 22.53 22.39 -3.35
N GLU A 65 23.48 23.29 -3.47
CA GLU A 65 24.87 22.95 -3.89
C GLU A 65 25.65 22.18 -2.83
N ASP A 66 25.33 22.36 -1.54
CA ASP A 66 25.95 21.69 -0.41
C ASP A 66 25.30 20.36 -0.05
N SER A 67 24.32 19.92 -0.83
CA SER A 67 23.55 18.70 -0.60
C SER A 67 24.32 17.44 -0.95
N ALA A 68 24.10 16.37 -0.18
CA ALA A 68 24.55 15.01 -0.55
C ALA A 68 24.02 14.54 -1.91
N PHE A 69 22.92 15.12 -2.38
CA PHE A 69 22.28 14.79 -3.65
C PHE A 69 22.95 15.42 -4.86
N ILE A 70 23.87 16.39 -4.68
CA ILE A 70 24.49 17.13 -5.78
C ILE A 70 25.12 16.23 -6.84
N LYS A 71 25.76 15.13 -6.40
CA LYS A 71 26.42 14.17 -7.29
C LYS A 71 25.43 13.37 -8.15
N LEU A 72 24.17 13.19 -7.69
CA LEU A 72 23.14 12.41 -8.38
C LEU A 72 21.90 13.22 -8.76
N ARG A 73 21.96 14.56 -8.65
CA ARG A 73 20.84 15.44 -8.93
C ARG A 73 20.16 15.15 -10.28
N ASP A 74 20.96 14.90 -11.30
CA ASP A 74 20.51 14.61 -12.65
C ASP A 74 20.12 13.12 -12.89
N GLN A 75 20.18 12.29 -11.84
CA GLN A 75 19.80 10.89 -11.83
C GLN A 75 18.60 10.62 -10.90
N ILE A 76 18.16 11.63 -10.13
CA ILE A 76 17.01 11.52 -9.25
C ILE A 76 15.81 12.17 -9.93
N ILE A 77 14.72 11.40 -10.05
CA ILE A 77 13.45 11.85 -10.62
C ILE A 77 12.39 11.65 -9.54
N ILE A 78 11.63 12.70 -9.25
CA ILE A 78 10.58 12.68 -8.24
C ILE A 78 9.28 13.07 -8.94
N ASP A 79 8.25 12.25 -8.81
CA ASP A 79 6.95 12.50 -9.39
C ASP A 79 5.80 11.88 -8.59
N GLN A 80 4.65 12.52 -8.64
CA GLN A 80 3.40 12.01 -8.07
C GLN A 80 2.78 10.98 -9.01
N THR A 81 2.29 9.89 -8.43
CA THR A 81 1.59 8.84 -9.15
C THR A 81 0.26 8.50 -8.47
N ALA A 82 -0.57 7.70 -9.13
CA ALA A 82 -1.78 7.17 -8.50
C ALA A 82 -1.48 6.36 -7.23
N LEU A 83 -0.30 5.71 -7.16
CA LEU A 83 0.11 4.86 -6.04
C LEU A 83 0.77 5.63 -4.88
N GLY A 84 1.19 6.88 -5.10
CA GLY A 84 1.90 7.70 -4.15
C GLY A 84 3.06 8.47 -4.75
N LEU A 85 3.97 8.96 -3.93
CA LEU A 85 5.16 9.69 -4.36
C LEU A 85 6.24 8.71 -4.81
N ARG A 86 6.67 8.84 -6.06
CA ARG A 86 7.69 7.99 -6.68
C ARG A 86 9.01 8.74 -6.75
N ILE A 87 10.05 8.13 -6.21
CA ILE A 87 11.44 8.61 -6.28
C ILE A 87 12.22 7.56 -7.06
N GLN A 88 12.79 7.96 -8.19
CA GLN A 88 13.59 7.07 -9.04
C GLN A 88 15.05 7.51 -9.01
N LEU A 89 15.94 6.58 -8.71
CA LEU A 89 17.38 6.73 -8.92
C LEU A 89 17.72 5.99 -10.20
N VAL A 90 18.13 6.73 -11.22
CA VAL A 90 18.32 6.22 -12.59
C VAL A 90 19.82 6.17 -12.92
N ASP A 91 20.25 5.06 -13.49
CA ASP A 91 21.64 4.91 -13.94
C ASP A 91 21.96 5.80 -15.13
N LYS A 92 23.22 6.26 -15.17
CA LYS A 92 23.85 6.90 -16.34
C LYS A 92 25.09 6.13 -16.75
N GLU A 93 25.41 6.17 -18.03
CA GLU A 93 26.55 5.45 -18.58
C GLU A 93 27.87 5.81 -17.87
N ASN A 94 28.08 7.09 -17.60
CA ASN A 94 29.29 7.61 -16.97
C ASN A 94 29.24 7.65 -15.44
N ARG A 95 28.12 7.25 -14.83
CA ARG A 95 27.91 7.26 -13.38
C ARG A 95 26.93 6.17 -12.98
N PRO A 96 27.34 4.90 -13.05
CA PRO A 96 26.48 3.77 -12.70
C PRO A 96 26.34 3.65 -11.19
N MET A 97 25.13 3.46 -10.67
CA MET A 97 24.88 3.25 -9.24
C MET A 97 25.40 1.91 -8.73
N PHE A 98 25.59 0.95 -9.63
CA PHE A 98 26.13 -0.38 -9.36
C PHE A 98 27.19 -0.71 -10.38
N ASP A 99 28.20 -1.47 -10.00
CA ASP A 99 29.12 -2.05 -10.98
C ASP A 99 28.38 -3.03 -11.90
N SER A 100 28.96 -3.25 -13.09
CA SER A 100 28.36 -4.15 -14.08
C SER A 100 28.15 -5.54 -13.50
N GLY A 101 26.90 -6.02 -13.56
CA GLY A 101 26.52 -7.33 -13.00
C GLY A 101 26.55 -7.41 -11.46
N GLN A 102 26.85 -6.32 -10.76
CA GLN A 102 26.89 -6.32 -9.30
C GLN A 102 25.61 -5.73 -8.68
N SER A 103 25.35 -6.11 -7.43
CA SER A 103 24.26 -5.58 -6.62
C SER A 103 24.74 -4.66 -5.48
N MET A 104 26.06 -4.49 -5.33
CA MET A 104 26.63 -3.57 -4.35
C MET A 104 26.56 -2.14 -4.88
N LEU A 105 26.01 -1.25 -4.06
CA LEU A 105 25.92 0.18 -4.38
C LEU A 105 27.31 0.82 -4.39
N GLN A 106 27.54 1.70 -5.35
CA GLN A 106 28.65 2.65 -5.32
C GLN A 106 28.49 3.60 -4.12
N ASP A 107 29.61 4.04 -3.54
CA ASP A 107 29.61 4.87 -2.32
C ASP A 107 28.71 6.10 -2.44
N TYR A 108 28.79 6.82 -3.56
CA TYR A 108 27.98 8.03 -3.79
C TYR A 108 26.47 7.72 -3.91
N ALA A 109 26.08 6.56 -4.46
CA ALA A 109 24.68 6.15 -4.53
C ALA A 109 24.17 5.73 -3.14
N ARG A 110 25.04 5.09 -2.35
CA ARG A 110 24.76 4.76 -0.95
C ARG A 110 24.60 6.02 -0.11
N GLU A 111 25.49 7.01 -0.25
CA GLU A 111 25.40 8.31 0.45
C GLU A 111 24.05 9.00 0.21
N VAL A 112 23.55 8.98 -1.03
CA VAL A 112 22.24 9.54 -1.38
C VAL A 112 21.10 8.80 -0.67
N LEU A 113 21.12 7.48 -0.63
CA LEU A 113 20.09 6.70 0.07
C LEU A 113 20.13 6.92 1.58
N LEU A 114 21.33 7.04 2.18
CA LEU A 114 21.50 7.43 3.58
C LEU A 114 20.88 8.81 3.85
N ALA A 115 21.08 9.78 2.96
CA ALA A 115 20.54 11.13 3.09
C ALA A 115 19.01 11.21 2.84
N LEU A 116 18.45 10.31 2.01
CA LEU A 116 17.01 10.20 1.78
C LEU A 116 16.27 9.66 3.01
N ALA A 117 16.87 8.74 3.75
CA ALA A 117 16.21 8.01 4.83
C ALA A 117 15.56 8.90 5.89
N PRO A 118 16.19 9.97 6.44
CA PRO A 118 15.56 10.87 7.41
C PRO A 118 14.35 11.61 6.83
N ARG A 119 14.38 11.95 5.53
CA ARG A 119 13.27 12.65 4.85
C ARG A 119 12.07 11.71 4.68
N LEU A 120 12.31 10.48 4.22
CA LEU A 120 11.29 9.45 4.09
C LEU A 120 10.69 9.04 5.44
N ARG A 121 11.49 9.05 6.51
CA ARG A 121 11.02 8.76 7.86
C ARG A 121 9.99 9.76 8.38
N ALA A 122 10.02 11.01 7.87
CA ALA A 122 9.15 12.10 8.34
C ALA A 122 7.66 11.86 8.03
N VAL A 123 7.34 11.03 7.02
CA VAL A 123 5.97 10.63 6.69
C VAL A 123 5.60 9.30 7.34
N THR A 124 4.30 9.08 7.54
CA THR A 124 3.78 7.83 8.14
C THR A 124 3.69 6.68 7.14
N ASN A 125 3.71 6.99 5.87
CA ASN A 125 3.55 6.08 4.75
C ASN A 125 4.63 5.00 4.71
N LYS A 126 4.27 3.83 4.16
CA LYS A 126 5.21 2.74 3.92
C LYS A 126 5.86 2.84 2.55
N LEU A 127 6.98 2.15 2.40
CA LEU A 127 7.73 2.09 1.15
C LEU A 127 7.55 0.76 0.42
N SER A 128 7.47 0.86 -0.91
CA SER A 128 7.78 -0.22 -1.84
C SER A 128 9.09 0.12 -2.56
N ILE A 129 10.04 -0.82 -2.61
CA ILE A 129 11.34 -0.63 -3.23
C ILE A 129 11.47 -1.61 -4.37
N ASN A 130 11.63 -1.10 -5.59
CA ASN A 130 11.67 -1.92 -6.80
C ASN A 130 13.00 -1.71 -7.53
N GLY A 131 13.67 -2.81 -7.87
CA GLY A 131 14.87 -2.80 -8.71
C GLY A 131 14.54 -3.16 -10.15
N HIS A 132 15.18 -2.47 -11.09
CA HIS A 132 15.03 -2.73 -12.52
C HIS A 132 16.40 -2.87 -13.18
N THR A 133 16.47 -3.73 -14.20
CA THR A 133 17.62 -3.84 -15.09
C THR A 133 17.28 -3.28 -16.48
N ASP A 134 18.30 -3.13 -17.33
CA ASP A 134 18.11 -3.05 -18.76
C ASP A 134 17.84 -4.44 -19.36
N ALA A 135 17.58 -4.51 -20.66
CA ALA A 135 17.29 -5.76 -21.36
C ALA A 135 18.54 -6.55 -21.75
N VAL A 136 19.74 -6.09 -21.39
CA VAL A 136 20.97 -6.86 -21.61
C VAL A 136 20.92 -8.11 -20.72
N ALA A 137 21.03 -9.27 -21.36
CA ALA A 137 20.96 -10.53 -20.62
C ALA A 137 22.14 -10.66 -19.64
N TYR A 138 21.80 -10.97 -18.39
CA TYR A 138 22.81 -11.34 -17.40
C TYR A 138 23.40 -12.72 -17.75
N ARG A 139 24.72 -12.84 -17.78
CA ARG A 139 25.41 -14.03 -18.33
C ARG A 139 26.07 -14.93 -17.27
N ASP A 140 25.77 -14.73 -16.01
CA ASP A 140 26.48 -15.45 -14.93
C ASP A 140 25.74 -16.72 -14.49
N GLY A 141 25.66 -17.70 -15.39
CA GLY A 141 25.20 -19.04 -15.07
C GLY A 141 23.68 -19.27 -15.14
N ALA A 142 23.28 -20.55 -14.99
CA ALA A 142 21.90 -21.00 -15.21
C ALA A 142 20.91 -20.59 -14.10
N ASN A 143 21.40 -20.13 -12.94
CA ASN A 143 20.57 -19.90 -11.75
C ASN A 143 20.52 -18.42 -11.31
N TYR A 144 21.11 -17.49 -12.06
CA TYR A 144 21.10 -16.08 -11.74
C TYR A 144 20.84 -15.27 -13.01
N SER A 145 19.83 -14.45 -12.97
CA SER A 145 19.32 -13.68 -14.11
C SER A 145 19.07 -12.22 -13.73
N ASN A 146 18.54 -11.44 -14.64
CA ASN A 146 18.09 -10.08 -14.35
C ASN A 146 16.99 -10.02 -13.26
N TRP A 147 16.28 -11.11 -13.00
CA TRP A 147 15.30 -11.19 -11.91
C TRP A 147 15.99 -11.14 -10.54
N GLU A 148 16.97 -12.01 -10.32
CA GLU A 148 17.74 -12.06 -9.09
C GLU A 148 18.56 -10.77 -8.91
N LEU A 149 19.24 -10.31 -9.97
CA LEU A 149 20.03 -9.10 -9.93
C LEU A 149 19.20 -7.87 -9.54
N SER A 150 18.01 -7.73 -10.11
CA SER A 150 17.12 -6.60 -9.79
C SER A 150 16.60 -6.67 -8.35
N ALA A 151 16.29 -7.86 -7.85
CA ALA A 151 15.87 -8.07 -6.46
C ALA A 151 17.01 -7.77 -5.47
N ASP A 152 18.23 -8.21 -5.75
CA ASP A 152 19.40 -7.95 -4.92
C ASP A 152 19.77 -6.46 -4.89
N ARG A 153 19.63 -5.75 -6.00
CA ARG A 153 19.79 -4.29 -6.07
C ARG A 153 18.74 -3.55 -5.23
N ALA A 154 17.47 -3.98 -5.30
CA ALA A 154 16.42 -3.42 -4.45
C ALA A 154 16.70 -3.67 -2.97
N ASN A 155 17.20 -4.85 -2.60
CA ASN A 155 17.62 -5.17 -1.24
C ASN A 155 18.83 -4.33 -0.78
N SER A 156 19.76 -4.04 -1.68
CA SER A 156 20.90 -3.17 -1.35
C SER A 156 20.44 -1.73 -1.06
N ALA A 157 19.47 -1.23 -1.84
CA ALA A 157 18.85 0.07 -1.57
C ALA A 157 18.08 0.06 -0.23
N ARG A 158 17.31 -1.01 0.08
CA ARG A 158 16.65 -1.17 1.38
C ARG A 158 17.64 -1.08 2.53
N ARG A 159 18.74 -1.85 2.47
CA ARG A 159 19.76 -1.83 3.53
C ARG A 159 20.34 -0.43 3.71
N ALA A 160 20.66 0.27 2.64
CA ALA A 160 21.18 1.64 2.72
C ALA A 160 20.18 2.62 3.38
N LEU A 161 18.88 2.50 3.09
CA LEU A 161 17.84 3.30 3.75
C LEU A 161 17.76 2.99 5.25
N ILE A 162 17.83 1.72 5.64
CA ILE A 162 17.81 1.30 7.06
C ILE A 162 19.06 1.81 7.78
N ASP A 163 20.24 1.68 7.17
CA ASP A 163 21.50 2.24 7.69
C ASP A 163 21.41 3.76 7.88
N GLY A 164 20.64 4.45 7.03
CA GLY A 164 20.31 5.88 7.12
C GLY A 164 19.26 6.24 8.17
N GLY A 165 18.74 5.24 8.89
CA GLY A 165 17.76 5.43 9.98
C GLY A 165 16.29 5.33 9.53
N TYR A 166 16.01 4.78 8.34
CA TYR A 166 14.63 4.45 7.98
C TYR A 166 14.17 3.20 8.71
N PRO A 167 12.99 3.19 9.37
CA PRO A 167 12.50 2.04 10.12
C PRO A 167 12.20 0.85 9.19
N GLU A 168 12.74 -0.34 9.49
CA GLU A 168 12.56 -1.53 8.66
C GLU A 168 11.09 -1.96 8.56
N GLU A 169 10.31 -1.79 9.63
CA GLU A 169 8.88 -2.11 9.69
C GLU A 169 8.02 -1.23 8.78
N LYS A 170 8.55 -0.12 8.30
CA LYS A 170 7.92 0.74 7.30
C LYS A 170 8.23 0.33 5.85
N VAL A 171 9.10 -0.65 5.61
CA VAL A 171 9.27 -1.23 4.28
C VAL A 171 8.19 -2.29 4.09
N LEU A 172 7.27 -2.05 3.14
CA LEU A 172 6.17 -2.98 2.85
C LEU A 172 6.59 -4.07 1.88
N THR A 173 7.25 -3.69 0.77
CA THR A 173 7.68 -4.65 -0.26
C THR A 173 9.06 -4.30 -0.81
N VAL A 174 9.80 -5.35 -1.20
CA VAL A 174 11.03 -5.25 -1.98
C VAL A 174 10.91 -6.19 -3.17
N GLN A 175 11.03 -5.66 -4.39
CA GLN A 175 10.74 -6.42 -5.60
C GLN A 175 11.85 -6.27 -6.65
N GLY A 176 12.19 -7.38 -7.32
CA GLY A 176 12.95 -7.38 -8.55
C GLY A 176 12.00 -7.38 -9.74
N MET A 177 12.15 -6.42 -10.62
CA MET A 177 11.31 -6.26 -11.81
C MET A 177 12.03 -6.66 -13.11
N SER A 178 13.30 -7.10 -13.03
CA SER A 178 14.07 -7.42 -14.22
C SER A 178 14.01 -6.27 -15.26
N ALA A 179 13.93 -6.60 -16.53
CA ALA A 179 13.67 -5.67 -17.65
C ALA A 179 12.19 -5.60 -18.06
N SER A 180 11.27 -6.14 -17.24
CA SER A 180 9.84 -6.29 -17.60
C SER A 180 9.10 -4.97 -17.77
N VAL A 181 9.55 -3.91 -17.09
CA VAL A 181 8.95 -2.58 -17.16
C VAL A 181 10.06 -1.56 -17.49
N PRO A 182 10.47 -1.42 -18.77
CA PRO A 182 11.51 -0.48 -19.15
C PRO A 182 11.02 0.97 -18.99
N ARG A 183 11.92 1.87 -18.60
CA ARG A 183 11.65 3.31 -18.59
C ARG A 183 11.64 3.88 -20.02
N LEU A 184 12.55 3.41 -20.85
CA LEU A 184 12.65 3.75 -22.28
C LEU A 184 12.32 2.51 -23.11
N VAL A 185 11.07 2.42 -23.55
CA VAL A 185 10.54 1.27 -24.31
C VAL A 185 11.29 1.07 -25.62
N ASP A 186 11.58 2.18 -26.32
CA ASP A 186 12.26 2.17 -27.61
C ASP A 186 13.77 1.90 -27.50
N GLN A 187 14.32 1.94 -26.29
CA GLN A 187 15.74 1.72 -26.01
C GLN A 187 15.91 0.73 -24.83
N PRO A 188 15.54 -0.54 -24.99
CA PRO A 188 15.49 -1.48 -23.88
C PRO A 188 16.83 -1.75 -23.21
N ALA A 189 17.94 -1.58 -23.93
CA ALA A 189 19.30 -1.72 -23.41
C ALA A 189 19.89 -0.42 -22.82
N ALA A 190 19.14 0.69 -22.83
CA ALA A 190 19.66 1.96 -22.31
C ALA A 190 19.98 1.89 -20.82
N PRO A 191 21.10 2.48 -20.36
CA PRO A 191 21.48 2.54 -18.95
C PRO A 191 20.37 3.07 -18.04
N SER A 192 19.59 4.03 -18.53
CA SER A 192 18.48 4.63 -17.77
C SER A 192 17.30 3.68 -17.47
N ASN A 193 17.29 2.46 -18.03
CA ASN A 193 16.37 1.40 -17.64
C ASN A 193 16.80 0.76 -16.32
N ARG A 194 18.12 0.73 -16.04
CA ARG A 194 18.63 0.31 -14.73
C ARG A 194 18.32 1.40 -13.74
N ARG A 195 17.46 1.10 -12.78
CA ARG A 195 17.03 2.07 -11.78
C ARG A 195 16.52 1.40 -10.51
N ILE A 196 16.57 2.14 -9.44
CA ILE A 196 15.85 1.85 -8.19
C ILE A 196 14.66 2.79 -8.11
N VAL A 197 13.49 2.24 -7.87
CA VAL A 197 12.26 2.98 -7.64
C VAL A 197 11.86 2.82 -6.18
N ILE A 198 11.79 3.92 -5.46
CA ILE A 198 11.26 4.02 -4.10
C ILE A 198 9.90 4.67 -4.22
N LEU A 199 8.86 3.93 -3.85
CA LEU A 199 7.48 4.41 -3.88
C LEU A 199 7.01 4.61 -2.45
N VAL A 200 6.73 5.86 -2.08
CA VAL A 200 6.07 6.22 -0.81
C VAL A 200 4.58 6.02 -1.03
N LEU A 201 4.06 4.91 -0.53
CA LEU A 201 2.71 4.42 -0.83
C LEU A 201 1.64 5.27 -0.16
N LYS A 202 0.55 5.53 -0.87
CA LYS A 202 -0.69 6.00 -0.25
C LYS A 202 -1.28 4.92 0.63
N LYS A 203 -2.06 5.33 1.62
CA LYS A 203 -2.63 4.42 2.61
C LYS A 203 -3.61 3.41 2.00
N ASP A 204 -4.44 3.85 1.06
CA ASP A 204 -5.35 2.99 0.31
C ASP A 204 -4.61 1.90 -0.49
N VAL A 205 -3.48 2.26 -1.10
CA VAL A 205 -2.61 1.33 -1.83
C VAL A 205 -1.90 0.36 -0.87
N GLU A 206 -1.41 0.86 0.28
CA GLU A 206 -0.84 0.02 1.33
C GLU A 206 -1.83 -1.03 1.80
N ASP A 207 -3.07 -0.62 2.09
CA ASP A 207 -4.13 -1.50 2.58
C ASP A 207 -4.58 -2.50 1.51
N ALA A 208 -4.67 -2.08 0.25
CA ALA A 208 -4.94 -2.97 -0.88
C ALA A 208 -3.84 -4.03 -1.05
N LEU A 209 -2.56 -3.65 -0.95
CA LEU A 209 -1.44 -4.58 -1.03
C LEU A 209 -1.44 -5.58 0.13
N LYS A 210 -1.72 -5.13 1.35
CA LYS A 210 -1.86 -6.02 2.52
C LYS A 210 -3.07 -6.94 2.38
N GLY A 211 -4.22 -6.42 1.96
CA GLY A 211 -5.43 -7.19 1.72
C GLY A 211 -5.22 -8.25 0.64
N SER A 212 -4.53 -7.93 -0.44
CA SER A 212 -4.17 -8.88 -1.49
C SER A 212 -3.21 -9.97 -1.00
N THR A 213 -2.31 -9.64 -0.07
CA THR A 213 -1.35 -10.61 0.50
C THR A 213 -1.99 -11.47 1.59
N LEU A 214 -2.97 -10.92 2.33
CA LEU A 214 -3.69 -11.63 3.39
C LEU A 214 -4.80 -12.53 2.86
N VAL A 215 -5.21 -12.38 1.62
CA VAL A 215 -6.13 -13.30 0.93
C VAL A 215 -5.34 -14.45 0.28
N ALA A 216 -4.48 -15.11 1.04
CA ALA A 216 -4.39 -16.55 0.94
C ALA A 216 -5.68 -17.09 1.60
N ARG A 217 -6.82 -16.97 0.90
CA ARG A 217 -8.09 -17.59 1.30
C ARG A 217 -7.78 -19.05 1.57
N THR A 218 -8.21 -19.53 2.70
CA THR A 218 -8.12 -20.96 2.96
C THR A 218 -8.92 -21.70 1.89
N PRO A 219 -8.54 -22.94 1.50
CA PRO A 219 -9.33 -23.72 0.55
C PRO A 219 -10.82 -23.81 0.92
N GLU A 220 -11.17 -23.72 2.19
CA GLU A 220 -12.53 -23.72 2.72
C GLU A 220 -13.29 -22.42 2.39
N GLU A 221 -12.63 -21.25 2.42
CA GLU A 221 -13.23 -19.97 2.02
C GLU A 221 -13.48 -19.89 0.52
N ILE A 222 -12.58 -20.45 -0.29
CA ILE A 222 -12.74 -20.54 -1.74
C ILE A 222 -13.92 -21.48 -2.07
N MET A 223 -14.03 -22.63 -1.40
CA MET A 223 -15.15 -23.55 -1.59
C MET A 223 -16.51 -22.98 -1.19
N ARG A 224 -16.58 -22.12 -0.18
CA ARG A 224 -17.84 -21.47 0.22
C ARG A 224 -18.36 -20.49 -0.81
N GLU A 225 -17.48 -19.76 -1.47
CA GLU A 225 -17.87 -18.75 -2.46
C GLU A 225 -18.17 -19.34 -3.83
N THR A 226 -17.62 -20.52 -4.14
CA THR A 226 -17.86 -21.25 -5.40
C THR A 226 -18.94 -22.32 -5.28
N ALA A 227 -19.52 -22.53 -4.09
CA ALA A 227 -20.65 -23.42 -3.94
C ALA A 227 -21.86 -22.85 -4.72
N PRO A 228 -22.46 -23.60 -5.65
CA PRO A 228 -23.66 -23.14 -6.33
C PRO A 228 -24.73 -22.92 -5.28
N ALA A 229 -25.46 -21.80 -5.40
CA ALA A 229 -26.64 -21.55 -4.57
C ALA A 229 -27.54 -22.76 -4.67
N ASP A 230 -27.88 -23.37 -3.52
CA ASP A 230 -28.77 -24.52 -3.45
C ASP A 230 -30.01 -24.25 -4.29
N ASP A 231 -30.13 -25.01 -5.35
CA ASP A 231 -31.29 -25.02 -6.22
C ASP A 231 -32.48 -25.42 -5.36
N ALA A 232 -33.35 -24.46 -5.12
CA ALA A 232 -34.60 -24.67 -4.40
C ALA A 232 -35.34 -25.81 -5.07
N THR A 233 -35.34 -26.99 -4.46
CA THR A 233 -36.17 -28.12 -4.83
C THR A 233 -37.62 -27.65 -4.98
N PRO A 234 -38.26 -27.88 -6.14
CA PRO A 234 -39.70 -27.63 -6.26
C PRO A 234 -40.45 -28.62 -5.39
N ASP A 235 -41.30 -28.08 -4.54
CA ASP A 235 -42.25 -28.78 -3.66
C ASP A 235 -43.12 -29.75 -4.52
N PRO A 236 -43.09 -31.09 -4.32
CA PRO A 236 -43.95 -32.01 -5.00
C PRO A 236 -45.22 -32.22 -4.14
N GLY A 237 -46.22 -31.37 -4.30
CA GLY A 237 -47.45 -31.71 -3.62
C GLY A 237 -48.53 -30.65 -3.61
N SER A 238 -49.42 -30.73 -4.61
CA SER A 238 -50.85 -30.62 -4.28
C SER A 238 -51.69 -31.17 -5.44
N PRO A 239 -52.76 -31.94 -5.12
CA PRO A 239 -53.57 -32.70 -6.07
C PRO A 239 -54.50 -31.83 -6.89
#